data_1532473788551957f2760943e7181ffb
#
_entry.id   1532473788551957f2760943e7181ffb
#
_cell.length_a   1.000
_cell.length_b   1.000
_cell.length_c   1.000
_cell.angle_alpha   90.00
_cell.angle_beta   90.00
_cell.angle_gamma   90.00
#
_symmetry.space_group_name_H-M   'P 1'
#
loop_
_entity.id
_entity.type
_entity.pdbx_description
1 polymer ?
#
loop_
_entity_poly.entity_id
_entity_poly.type
_entity_poly.pdbx_seq_one_letter_code
_entity_poly.pdbx_strand_id
1 'polypeptide(L)'
;GMGSNSPFYGKEGSYSQQITRRREINQDLLLSFSMPINDFQINALAGFNGNERKYSYLYSSVSKLTIPTWYNLSNSAATPTVEQYLSLRRLMGVFGQVDLSWRNMLYVTLTARNDWSSTLPKENRSFFYPGVTGSFIFTELLDEDMKDILSFGKVRMAWGKTGNDANVYMTKPVYGQSSNRIPFGSLNFPLGGVNAFSAGNILGSNSLSPEMTTEF
;
A
#
# COMPACT_ATOMS: atom_id res chain seq x y z
N GLY A 1 5.54 21.94 21.26
CA GLY A 1 5.48 23.40 20.98
C GLY A 1 6.81 24.05 21.29
N MET A 2 7.20 25.03 20.48
CA MET A 2 8.41 25.82 20.77
C MET A 2 8.03 26.97 21.71
N GLY A 3 8.80 27.10 22.79
CA GLY A 3 8.54 28.10 23.81
C GLY A 3 8.81 29.54 23.33
N SER A 4 8.29 30.51 24.09
CA SER A 4 8.41 31.95 23.78
C SER A 4 9.85 32.49 23.71
N ASN A 5 10.84 31.76 24.17
CA ASN A 5 12.25 32.15 24.19
C ASN A 5 13.08 31.49 23.05
N SER A 6 12.45 30.88 22.05
CA SER A 6 13.17 30.30 20.93
C SER A 6 13.71 31.40 19.99
N PRO A 7 15.03 31.49 19.74
CA PRO A 7 15.59 32.49 18.84
C PRO A 7 15.18 32.32 17.37
N PHE A 8 14.62 31.17 17.03
CA PHE A 8 14.23 30.82 15.64
C PHE A 8 12.79 31.20 15.28
N TYR A 9 11.88 31.38 16.27
CA TYR A 9 10.43 31.54 16.03
C TYR A 9 9.81 32.78 16.68
N GLY A 10 10.62 33.71 17.14
CA GLY A 10 10.14 34.91 17.81
C GLY A 10 9.68 34.62 19.25
N LYS A 11 9.31 35.67 19.95
CA LYS A 11 8.95 35.62 21.38
C LYS A 11 7.54 35.06 21.64
N GLU A 12 6.67 35.02 20.61
CA GLU A 12 5.26 34.66 20.77
C GLU A 12 5.03 33.15 20.87
N GLY A 13 5.97 32.34 20.38
CA GLY A 13 5.84 30.87 20.33
C GLY A 13 4.84 30.35 19.29
N SER A 14 4.77 29.02 19.16
CA SER A 14 3.86 28.33 18.22
C SER A 14 3.31 27.05 18.82
N TYR A 15 2.17 26.60 18.33
CA TYR A 15 1.57 25.32 18.70
C TYR A 15 0.93 24.65 17.49
N SER A 16 1.08 23.33 17.40
CA SER A 16 0.42 22.54 16.37
C SER A 16 -0.11 21.24 16.94
N GLN A 17 -1.19 20.75 16.35
CA GLN A 17 -1.79 19.47 16.64
C GLN A 17 -2.14 18.74 15.36
N GLN A 18 -1.83 17.44 15.30
CA GLN A 18 -2.22 16.57 14.20
C GLN A 18 -2.95 15.35 14.74
N ILE A 19 -4.09 15.06 14.14
CA ILE A 19 -4.88 13.86 14.39
C ILE A 19 -4.83 13.02 13.13
N THR A 20 -4.27 11.80 13.24
CA THR A 20 -4.21 10.84 12.15
C THR A 20 -5.09 9.65 12.47
N ARG A 21 -5.91 9.23 11.50
CA ARG A 21 -6.74 8.03 11.58
C ARG A 21 -6.43 7.12 10.42
N ARG A 22 -6.19 5.85 10.73
CA ARG A 22 -6.02 4.77 9.75
C ARG A 22 -7.03 3.69 10.04
N ARG A 23 -7.72 3.24 9.02
CA ARG A 23 -8.63 2.09 9.08
C ARG A 23 -8.30 1.17 7.92
N GLU A 24 -8.14 -0.09 8.22
CA GLU A 24 -7.99 -1.14 7.22
C GLU A 24 -9.05 -2.21 7.50
N ILE A 25 -9.73 -2.62 6.44
CA ILE A 25 -10.70 -3.70 6.46
C ILE A 25 -10.24 -4.74 5.45
N ASN A 26 -10.01 -5.97 5.92
CA ASN A 26 -9.72 -7.13 5.09
C ASN A 26 -10.88 -8.11 5.18
N GLN A 27 -11.25 -8.65 4.03
CA GLN A 27 -12.29 -9.67 3.90
C GLN A 27 -11.74 -10.78 3.03
N ASP A 28 -11.71 -11.99 3.56
CA ASP A 28 -11.21 -13.17 2.86
C ASP A 28 -12.30 -14.23 2.83
N LEU A 29 -12.49 -14.81 1.64
CA LEU A 29 -13.29 -16.00 1.43
C LEU A 29 -12.37 -17.07 0.82
N LEU A 30 -12.28 -18.23 1.46
CA LEU A 30 -11.43 -19.32 1.06
C LEU A 30 -12.24 -20.60 0.89
N LEU A 31 -11.99 -21.31 -0.19
CA LEU A 31 -12.51 -22.64 -0.46
C LEU A 31 -11.32 -23.57 -0.69
N SER A 32 -11.20 -24.60 0.12
CA SER A 32 -10.15 -25.61 0.01
C SER A 32 -10.73 -26.97 -0.33
N PHE A 33 -9.98 -27.72 -1.14
CA PHE A 33 -10.29 -29.08 -1.55
C PHE A 33 -9.04 -29.93 -1.44
N SER A 34 -9.19 -31.18 -0.97
CA SER A 34 -8.07 -32.13 -0.83
C SER A 34 -8.56 -33.51 -1.25
N MET A 35 -7.82 -34.16 -2.15
CA MET A 35 -8.18 -35.47 -2.67
C MET A 35 -6.93 -36.33 -2.92
N PRO A 36 -6.81 -37.49 -2.27
CA PRO A 36 -5.83 -38.50 -2.62
C PRO A 36 -6.32 -39.33 -3.82
N ILE A 37 -5.44 -39.59 -4.79
CA ILE A 37 -5.71 -40.44 -5.95
C ILE A 37 -4.51 -41.36 -6.17
N ASN A 38 -4.59 -42.59 -5.68
CA ASN A 38 -3.47 -43.55 -5.71
C ASN A 38 -2.19 -42.93 -5.10
N ASP A 39 -1.13 -42.83 -5.91
CA ASP A 39 0.16 -42.22 -5.52
C ASP A 39 0.17 -40.69 -5.54
N PHE A 40 -0.93 -40.04 -5.96
CA PHE A 40 -1.04 -38.61 -6.05
C PHE A 40 -1.86 -38.03 -4.90
N GLN A 41 -1.43 -36.88 -4.40
CA GLN A 41 -2.21 -36.02 -3.52
C GLN A 41 -2.44 -34.69 -4.24
N ILE A 42 -3.71 -34.31 -4.37
CA ILE A 42 -4.14 -33.02 -4.97
C ILE A 42 -4.73 -32.16 -3.86
N ASN A 43 -4.16 -30.99 -3.65
CA ASN A 43 -4.77 -29.95 -2.83
C ASN A 43 -5.06 -28.73 -3.70
N ALA A 44 -6.24 -28.19 -3.60
CA ALA A 44 -6.63 -26.99 -4.32
C ALA A 44 -7.21 -25.96 -3.35
N LEU A 45 -6.88 -24.70 -3.58
CA LEU A 45 -7.38 -23.56 -2.85
C LEU A 45 -7.87 -22.53 -3.87
N ALA A 46 -9.07 -22.02 -3.67
CA ALA A 46 -9.58 -20.85 -4.36
C ALA A 46 -9.97 -19.79 -3.34
N GLY A 47 -9.70 -18.52 -3.64
CA GLY A 47 -9.98 -17.46 -2.69
C GLY A 47 -10.36 -16.15 -3.34
N PHE A 48 -11.07 -15.35 -2.56
CA PHE A 48 -11.35 -13.95 -2.82
C PHE A 48 -10.83 -13.13 -1.64
N ASN A 49 -10.18 -12.01 -1.95
CA ASN A 49 -9.72 -11.03 -0.97
C ASN A 49 -10.24 -9.65 -1.32
N GLY A 50 -10.81 -8.96 -0.34
CA GLY A 50 -11.18 -7.55 -0.42
C GLY A 50 -10.41 -6.75 0.64
N ASN A 51 -9.70 -5.71 0.22
CA ASN A 51 -8.97 -4.81 1.12
C ASN A 51 -9.41 -3.37 0.90
N GLU A 52 -9.83 -2.70 1.97
CA GLU A 52 -10.11 -1.26 1.99
C GLU A 52 -9.19 -0.59 2.99
N ARG A 53 -8.40 0.39 2.53
CA ARG A 53 -7.56 1.25 3.37
C ARG A 53 -8.04 2.68 3.29
N LYS A 54 -8.43 3.23 4.45
CA LYS A 54 -8.79 4.63 4.61
C LYS A 54 -7.78 5.32 5.52
N TYR A 55 -7.20 6.39 5.00
CA TYR A 55 -6.27 7.23 5.75
C TYR A 55 -6.82 8.66 5.77
N SER A 56 -6.79 9.30 6.93
CA SER A 56 -7.13 10.71 7.05
C SER A 56 -6.24 11.37 8.09
N TYR A 57 -5.89 12.62 7.85
CA TYR A 57 -5.33 13.47 8.88
C TYR A 57 -6.00 14.85 8.90
N LEU A 58 -6.03 15.42 10.08
CA LEU A 58 -6.36 16.80 10.35
C LEU A 58 -5.16 17.43 11.05
N TYR A 59 -4.58 18.45 10.44
CA TYR A 59 -3.49 19.21 11.00
C TYR A 59 -3.96 20.63 11.26
N SER A 60 -3.65 21.17 12.43
CA SER A 60 -3.93 22.55 12.82
C SER A 60 -2.72 23.16 13.49
N SER A 61 -2.38 24.38 13.11
CA SER A 61 -1.26 25.10 13.71
C SER A 61 -1.54 26.58 13.90
N VAL A 62 -0.94 27.13 14.94
CA VAL A 62 -0.90 28.56 15.26
C VAL A 62 0.56 29.00 15.35
N SER A 63 0.91 30.04 14.60
CA SER A 63 2.28 30.53 14.49
C SER A 63 2.63 31.59 15.55
N LYS A 64 1.64 32.18 16.19
CA LYS A 64 1.79 33.21 17.23
C LYS A 64 0.77 32.98 18.32
N LEU A 65 1.28 32.77 19.54
CA LEU A 65 0.45 32.65 20.74
C LEU A 65 0.17 34.02 21.35
N THR A 66 -1.08 34.32 21.65
CA THR A 66 -1.47 35.56 22.33
C THR A 66 -0.94 35.59 23.76
N ILE A 67 -1.08 34.46 24.48
CA ILE A 67 -0.55 34.27 25.83
C ILE A 67 0.65 33.31 25.72
N PRO A 68 1.88 33.74 26.02
CA PRO A 68 3.06 32.89 26.01
C PRO A 68 2.87 31.66 26.91
N THR A 69 3.42 30.53 26.52
CA THR A 69 3.40 29.26 27.29
C THR A 69 2.05 28.55 27.40
N TRP A 70 0.94 29.17 27.00
CA TRP A 70 -0.36 28.51 26.91
C TRP A 70 -0.57 27.88 25.53
N TYR A 71 -0.26 26.58 25.41
CA TYR A 71 -0.31 25.81 24.16
C TYR A 71 -1.72 25.31 23.84
N ASN A 72 -2.49 26.13 23.16
CA ASN A 72 -3.85 25.84 22.72
C ASN A 72 -4.11 26.45 21.34
N LEU A 73 -4.86 25.75 20.49
CA LEU A 73 -5.21 26.23 19.14
C LEU A 73 -6.06 27.49 19.17
N SER A 74 -6.86 27.70 20.22
CA SER A 74 -7.64 28.95 20.40
C SER A 74 -6.80 30.14 20.83
N ASN A 75 -5.55 29.92 21.29
CA ASN A 75 -4.64 30.96 21.75
C ASN A 75 -3.80 31.51 20.59
N SER A 76 -4.46 32.03 19.56
CA SER A 76 -3.80 32.50 18.36
C SER A 76 -3.96 33.99 18.15
N ALA A 77 -2.85 34.70 17.96
CA ALA A 77 -2.81 36.10 17.55
C ALA A 77 -2.87 36.28 16.02
N ALA A 78 -2.78 35.17 15.26
CA ALA A 78 -2.88 35.17 13.79
C ALA A 78 -3.89 34.09 13.36
N THR A 79 -4.33 34.15 12.10
CA THR A 79 -5.22 33.11 11.54
C THR A 79 -4.56 31.73 11.62
N PRO A 80 -5.18 30.74 12.28
CA PRO A 80 -4.68 29.38 12.32
C PRO A 80 -4.60 28.77 10.93
N THR A 81 -3.57 27.95 10.69
CA THR A 81 -3.52 27.09 9.50
C THR A 81 -4.22 25.78 9.80
N VAL A 82 -5.12 25.36 8.91
CA VAL A 82 -5.84 24.09 9.01
C VAL A 82 -5.68 23.36 7.70
N GLU A 83 -5.23 22.09 7.78
CA GLU A 83 -5.07 21.19 6.65
C GLU A 83 -5.80 19.89 6.93
N GLN A 84 -6.53 19.39 5.93
CA GLN A 84 -7.22 18.12 6.00
C GLN A 84 -6.90 17.30 4.75
N TYR A 85 -6.61 16.01 4.97
CA TYR A 85 -6.38 15.07 3.89
C TYR A 85 -7.17 13.78 4.14
N LEU A 86 -7.69 13.21 3.08
CA LEU A 86 -8.40 11.95 3.07
C LEU A 86 -7.95 11.13 1.87
N SER A 87 -7.57 9.87 2.10
CA SER A 87 -7.35 8.92 1.03
C SER A 87 -8.11 7.62 1.27
N LEU A 88 -8.54 7.00 0.17
CA LEU A 88 -9.23 5.75 0.14
C LEU A 88 -8.63 4.89 -0.98
N ARG A 89 -8.15 3.70 -0.63
CA ARG A 89 -7.68 2.68 -1.56
C ARG A 89 -8.49 1.42 -1.37
N ARG A 90 -8.94 0.84 -2.47
CA ARG A 90 -9.61 -0.47 -2.51
C ARG A 90 -8.87 -1.39 -3.45
N LEU A 91 -8.63 -2.59 -2.99
CA LEU A 91 -8.05 -3.67 -3.76
C LEU A 91 -8.96 -4.89 -3.61
N MET A 92 -9.30 -5.51 -4.74
CA MET A 92 -9.99 -6.80 -4.76
C MET A 92 -9.14 -7.79 -5.52
N GLY A 93 -9.08 -9.02 -5.05
CA GLY A 93 -8.31 -10.08 -5.69
C GLY A 93 -9.05 -11.40 -5.68
N VAL A 94 -8.91 -12.14 -6.78
CA VAL A 94 -9.29 -13.55 -6.87
C VAL A 94 -8.03 -14.35 -7.10
N PHE A 95 -7.86 -15.44 -6.38
CA PHE A 95 -6.67 -16.27 -6.48
C PHE A 95 -6.98 -17.74 -6.38
N GLY A 96 -6.10 -18.54 -6.95
CA GLY A 96 -6.14 -19.98 -6.85
C GLY A 96 -4.75 -20.57 -6.71
N GLN A 97 -4.69 -21.72 -6.05
CA GLN A 97 -3.50 -22.53 -5.89
C GLN A 97 -3.87 -23.99 -6.08
N VAL A 98 -3.02 -24.73 -6.75
CA VAL A 98 -3.11 -26.19 -6.87
C VAL A 98 -1.76 -26.78 -6.52
N ASP A 99 -1.74 -27.62 -5.50
CA ASP A 99 -0.59 -28.39 -5.08
C ASP A 99 -0.77 -29.83 -5.50
N LEU A 100 0.16 -30.33 -6.29
CA LEU A 100 0.23 -31.70 -6.73
C LEU A 100 1.44 -32.36 -6.10
N SER A 101 1.26 -33.49 -5.43
CA SER A 101 2.36 -34.31 -4.96
C SER A 101 2.22 -35.75 -5.47
N TRP A 102 3.35 -36.35 -5.82
CA TRP A 102 3.44 -37.72 -6.27
C TRP A 102 4.48 -38.49 -5.45
N ARG A 103 4.03 -39.57 -4.85
CA ARG A 103 4.84 -40.50 -4.01
C ARG A 103 5.67 -39.79 -2.94
N ASN A 104 5.24 -38.64 -2.44
CA ASN A 104 6.00 -37.79 -1.52
C ASN A 104 7.40 -37.38 -2.03
N MET A 105 7.66 -37.57 -3.32
CA MET A 105 8.93 -37.31 -3.97
C MET A 105 8.91 -36.12 -4.90
N LEU A 106 7.86 -35.97 -5.72
CA LEU A 106 7.69 -34.84 -6.64
C LEU A 106 6.55 -33.95 -6.17
N TYR A 107 6.80 -32.66 -6.09
CA TYR A 107 5.82 -31.63 -5.72
C TYR A 107 5.79 -30.53 -6.76
N VAL A 108 4.59 -30.15 -7.20
CA VAL A 108 4.36 -29.03 -8.11
C VAL A 108 3.27 -28.17 -7.52
N THR A 109 3.55 -26.87 -7.35
CA THR A 109 2.57 -25.88 -6.94
C THR A 109 2.33 -24.90 -8.09
N LEU A 110 1.08 -24.76 -8.48
CA LEU A 110 0.61 -23.78 -9.46
C LEU A 110 -0.18 -22.71 -8.71
N THR A 111 0.15 -21.45 -8.94
CA THR A 111 -0.57 -20.31 -8.36
C THR A 111 -1.00 -19.34 -9.46
N ALA A 112 -2.15 -18.74 -9.28
CA ALA A 112 -2.62 -17.67 -10.15
C ALA A 112 -3.43 -16.67 -9.33
N ARG A 113 -3.19 -15.38 -9.55
CA ARG A 113 -3.96 -14.32 -8.91
C ARG A 113 -4.26 -13.20 -9.90
N ASN A 114 -5.45 -12.64 -9.80
CA ASN A 114 -5.85 -11.43 -10.49
C ASN A 114 -6.35 -10.41 -9.49
N ASP A 115 -5.76 -9.22 -9.51
CA ASP A 115 -6.16 -8.11 -8.66
C ASP A 115 -6.79 -6.97 -9.46
N TRP A 116 -7.71 -6.25 -8.83
CA TRP A 116 -8.32 -5.01 -9.32
C TRP A 116 -8.10 -3.91 -8.30
N SER A 117 -7.37 -2.85 -8.72
CA SER A 117 -7.08 -1.71 -7.84
C SER A 117 -7.87 -0.46 -8.21
N SER A 118 -8.36 0.25 -7.20
CA SER A 118 -9.01 1.54 -7.36
C SER A 118 -8.03 2.69 -7.66
N THR A 119 -6.72 2.47 -7.55
CA THR A 119 -5.68 3.48 -7.79
C THR A 119 -5.33 3.60 -9.27
N LEU A 120 -5.73 2.62 -10.08
CA LEU A 120 -5.43 2.54 -11.51
C LEU A 120 -6.63 2.98 -12.38
N PRO A 121 -6.39 3.45 -13.62
CA PRO A 121 -7.43 3.75 -14.59
C PRO A 121 -8.28 2.51 -14.89
N LYS A 122 -9.52 2.69 -15.36
CA LYS A 122 -10.46 1.59 -15.63
C LYS A 122 -9.88 0.53 -16.56
N GLU A 123 -9.14 0.96 -17.56
CA GLU A 123 -8.55 0.11 -18.59
C GLU A 123 -7.41 -0.76 -18.05
N ASN A 124 -6.68 -0.28 -17.02
CA ASN A 124 -5.46 -0.91 -16.51
C ASN A 124 -5.59 -1.38 -15.05
N ARG A 125 -6.81 -1.35 -14.47
CA ARG A 125 -6.99 -1.69 -13.04
C ARG A 125 -6.82 -3.16 -12.72
N SER A 126 -6.98 -4.03 -13.72
CA SER A 126 -6.89 -5.48 -13.58
C SER A 126 -5.50 -5.95 -13.98
N PHE A 127 -4.85 -6.73 -13.11
CA PHE A 127 -3.55 -7.30 -13.39
C PHE A 127 -3.45 -8.72 -12.86
N PHE A 128 -2.95 -9.60 -13.75
CA PHE A 128 -2.84 -11.03 -13.52
C PHE A 128 -1.38 -11.44 -13.35
N TYR A 129 -1.13 -12.28 -12.36
CA TYR A 129 0.19 -12.78 -12.08
C TYR A 129 0.17 -14.26 -11.67
N PRO A 130 0.76 -15.13 -12.52
CA PRO A 130 0.92 -16.55 -12.26
C PRO A 130 2.22 -16.86 -11.57
N GLY A 131 2.27 -18.04 -10.94
CA GLY A 131 3.50 -18.62 -10.39
C GLY A 131 3.50 -20.14 -10.49
N VAL A 132 4.69 -20.71 -10.59
CA VAL A 132 4.90 -22.15 -10.56
C VAL A 132 6.13 -22.47 -9.72
N THR A 133 5.99 -23.46 -8.85
CA THR A 133 7.11 -24.00 -8.06
C THR A 133 7.16 -25.49 -8.23
N GLY A 134 8.35 -26.04 -8.48
CA GLY A 134 8.63 -27.46 -8.52
C GLY A 134 9.63 -27.86 -7.46
N SER A 135 9.48 -29.00 -6.85
CA SER A 135 10.51 -29.58 -5.99
C SER A 135 10.57 -31.09 -6.11
N PHE A 136 11.79 -31.61 -6.10
CA PHE A 136 12.06 -33.03 -6.26
C PHE A 136 13.01 -33.51 -5.17
N ILE A 137 12.55 -34.51 -4.39
CA ILE A 137 13.32 -35.19 -3.36
C ILE A 137 13.98 -36.41 -4.01
N PHE A 138 15.19 -36.25 -4.51
CA PHE A 138 15.88 -37.28 -5.25
C PHE A 138 16.40 -38.42 -4.38
N THR A 139 16.54 -38.20 -3.06
CA THR A 139 16.95 -39.25 -2.12
C THR A 139 15.92 -40.36 -1.98
N GLU A 140 14.67 -40.14 -2.36
CA GLU A 140 13.64 -41.21 -2.37
C GLU A 140 13.91 -42.27 -3.44
N LEU A 141 14.79 -42.00 -4.42
CA LEU A 141 15.23 -42.94 -5.45
C LEU A 141 16.49 -43.72 -5.06
N LEU A 142 17.14 -43.35 -3.94
CA LEU A 142 18.36 -43.99 -3.50
C LEU A 142 18.06 -45.29 -2.72
N ASP A 143 18.96 -46.26 -2.86
CA ASP A 143 18.95 -47.51 -2.06
C ASP A 143 19.27 -47.20 -0.59
N GLU A 144 18.92 -48.12 0.30
CA GLU A 144 19.10 -47.96 1.75
C GLU A 144 20.57 -47.65 2.13
N ASP A 145 21.54 -48.33 1.53
CA ASP A 145 22.98 -48.12 1.78
C ASP A 145 23.42 -46.67 1.40
N MET A 146 22.84 -46.11 0.36
CA MET A 146 23.13 -44.73 -0.05
C MET A 146 22.41 -43.70 0.84
N LYS A 147 21.25 -44.05 1.40
CA LYS A 147 20.51 -43.18 2.35
C LYS A 147 21.23 -43.04 3.70
N ASP A 148 22.05 -44.01 4.09
CA ASP A 148 22.90 -43.92 5.29
C ASP A 148 23.97 -42.82 5.14
N ILE A 149 24.41 -42.54 3.90
CA ILE A 149 25.40 -41.49 3.61
C ILE A 149 24.70 -40.16 3.33
N LEU A 150 23.61 -40.18 2.55
CA LEU A 150 22.83 -38.99 2.16
C LEU A 150 21.35 -39.19 2.50
N SER A 151 21.00 -38.91 3.74
CA SER A 151 19.67 -39.15 4.30
C SER A 151 18.57 -38.28 3.67
N PHE A 152 18.91 -37.08 3.16
CA PHE A 152 17.93 -36.14 2.53
C PHE A 152 18.60 -35.25 1.52
N GLY A 153 18.03 -35.22 0.30
CA GLY A 153 18.42 -34.31 -0.77
C GLY A 153 17.19 -33.83 -1.59
N LYS A 154 17.07 -32.55 -1.77
CA LYS A 154 15.94 -31.90 -2.44
C LYS A 154 16.41 -30.79 -3.38
N VAL A 155 15.93 -30.80 -4.61
CA VAL A 155 16.08 -29.69 -5.56
C VAL A 155 14.77 -28.92 -5.65
N ARG A 156 14.85 -27.58 -5.74
CA ARG A 156 13.70 -26.68 -5.88
C ARG A 156 13.94 -25.68 -7.00
N MET A 157 12.88 -25.41 -7.76
CA MET A 157 12.83 -24.36 -8.79
C MET A 157 11.53 -23.59 -8.61
N ALA A 158 11.58 -22.28 -8.79
CA ALA A 158 10.41 -21.43 -8.73
C ALA A 158 10.48 -20.39 -9.85
N TRP A 159 9.33 -20.05 -10.38
CA TRP A 159 9.12 -18.94 -11.29
C TRP A 159 7.81 -18.27 -10.95
N GLY A 160 7.79 -16.94 -10.98
CA GLY A 160 6.57 -16.21 -10.69
C GLY A 160 6.61 -14.76 -11.13
N LYS A 161 5.42 -14.19 -11.24
CA LYS A 161 5.23 -12.75 -11.42
C LYS A 161 4.56 -12.19 -10.17
N THR A 162 4.90 -10.95 -9.83
CA THR A 162 4.22 -10.16 -8.80
C THR A 162 3.83 -8.81 -9.38
N GLY A 163 2.71 -8.26 -8.90
CA GLY A 163 2.21 -6.96 -9.35
C GLY A 163 2.02 -6.01 -8.17
N ASN A 164 2.29 -4.73 -8.40
CA ASN A 164 2.04 -3.66 -7.43
C ASN A 164 1.29 -2.52 -8.11
N ASP A 165 0.28 -1.98 -7.41
CA ASP A 165 -0.48 -0.84 -7.91
C ASP A 165 0.18 0.49 -7.55
N ALA A 166 -0.27 1.57 -8.19
CA ALA A 166 0.20 2.92 -7.94
C ALA A 166 -0.36 3.52 -6.64
N ASN A 167 0.25 4.62 -6.20
CA ASN A 167 -0.31 5.43 -5.13
C ASN A 167 -1.68 6.01 -5.50
N VAL A 168 -2.47 6.37 -4.47
CA VAL A 168 -3.81 6.95 -4.66
C VAL A 168 -3.73 8.30 -5.38
N TYR A 169 -4.76 8.61 -6.18
CA TYR A 169 -4.98 9.91 -6.85
C TYR A 169 -3.92 10.31 -7.87
N MET A 170 -3.19 9.35 -8.45
CA MET A 170 -2.19 9.61 -9.50
C MET A 170 -2.76 9.57 -10.93
N THR A 171 -4.04 9.24 -11.09
CA THR A 171 -4.68 9.17 -12.41
C THR A 171 -5.19 10.51 -12.93
N LYS A 172 -5.40 11.48 -12.03
CA LYS A 172 -5.92 12.82 -12.38
C LYS A 172 -5.16 13.89 -11.60
N PRO A 173 -4.96 15.07 -12.19
CA PRO A 173 -4.38 16.20 -11.46
C PRO A 173 -5.31 16.59 -10.29
N VAL A 174 -4.71 16.87 -9.15
CA VAL A 174 -5.42 17.36 -7.96
C VAL A 174 -5.16 18.86 -7.83
N TYR A 175 -6.21 19.60 -7.54
CA TYR A 175 -6.10 21.03 -7.26
C TYR A 175 -6.01 21.25 -5.76
N GLY A 176 -5.01 22.02 -5.33
CA GLY A 176 -4.84 22.47 -3.96
C GLY A 176 -5.14 23.95 -3.81
N GLN A 177 -5.45 24.40 -2.59
CA GLN A 177 -5.58 25.81 -2.30
C GLN A 177 -4.27 26.52 -2.66
N SER A 178 -4.36 27.58 -3.45
CA SER A 178 -3.18 28.30 -3.92
C SER A 178 -2.55 29.13 -2.81
N SER A 179 -1.23 29.06 -2.70
CA SER A 179 -0.42 30.02 -1.96
C SER A 179 0.73 30.45 -2.86
N ASN A 180 0.73 31.71 -3.28
CA ASN A 180 1.81 32.20 -4.14
C ASN A 180 2.83 32.98 -3.32
N ARG A 181 4.08 32.51 -3.38
CA ARG A 181 5.22 33.27 -2.88
C ARG A 181 5.61 34.32 -3.90
N ILE A 182 5.54 35.58 -3.49
CA ILE A 182 6.01 36.72 -4.27
C ILE A 182 7.28 37.29 -3.62
N PRO A 183 8.13 38.02 -4.33
CA PRO A 183 9.40 38.56 -3.79
C PRO A 183 9.23 39.37 -2.50
N PHE A 184 8.06 39.93 -2.26
CA PHE A 184 7.76 40.77 -1.10
C PHE A 184 6.84 40.12 -0.05
N GLY A 185 6.61 38.78 -0.14
CA GLY A 185 5.75 38.09 0.82
C GLY A 185 5.05 36.86 0.24
N SER A 186 3.94 36.46 0.86
CA SER A 186 3.10 35.37 0.40
C SER A 186 1.66 35.85 0.24
N LEU A 187 1.05 35.53 -0.89
CA LEU A 187 -0.40 35.66 -1.08
C LEU A 187 -1.03 34.32 -0.63
N ASN A 188 -1.71 34.39 0.50
CA ASN A 188 -2.47 33.26 1.02
C ASN A 188 -3.95 33.47 0.72
N PHE A 189 -4.61 32.42 0.24
CA PHE A 189 -6.04 32.42 0.00
C PHE A 189 -6.80 31.76 1.17
N PRO A 190 -8.05 32.19 1.49
CA PRO A 190 -8.86 33.17 0.74
C PRO A 190 -8.36 34.62 0.89
N LEU A 191 -8.32 35.35 -0.22
CA LEU A 191 -8.00 36.77 -0.25
C LEU A 191 -9.29 37.59 -0.48
N GLY A 192 -9.65 38.44 0.49
CA GLY A 192 -10.93 39.19 0.43
C GLY A 192 -12.15 38.28 0.35
N GLY A 193 -12.10 37.08 0.94
CA GLY A 193 -13.17 36.05 0.89
C GLY A 193 -13.17 35.19 -0.39
N VAL A 194 -12.24 35.42 -1.33
CA VAL A 194 -12.14 34.66 -2.59
C VAL A 194 -11.05 33.59 -2.48
N ASN A 195 -11.43 32.35 -2.74
CA ASN A 195 -10.48 31.23 -2.82
C ASN A 195 -9.84 31.12 -4.20
N ALA A 196 -8.58 30.74 -4.24
CA ALA A 196 -7.91 30.34 -5.48
C ALA A 196 -7.31 28.95 -5.32
N PHE A 197 -7.30 28.17 -6.42
CA PHE A 197 -6.76 26.85 -6.50
C PHE A 197 -5.73 26.79 -7.63
N SER A 198 -4.64 26.08 -7.38
CA SER A 198 -3.62 25.78 -8.38
C SER A 198 -3.57 24.27 -8.62
N ALA A 199 -3.21 23.89 -9.84
CA ALA A 199 -2.91 22.49 -10.13
C ALA A 199 -1.70 22.04 -9.31
N GLY A 200 -1.78 20.84 -8.77
CA GLY A 200 -0.63 20.22 -8.10
C GLY A 200 0.52 19.96 -9.09
N ASN A 201 1.71 19.79 -8.55
CA ASN A 201 2.91 19.52 -9.36
C ASN A 201 2.94 18.11 -9.99
N ILE A 202 1.94 17.28 -9.68
CA ILE A 202 1.80 15.93 -10.24
C ILE A 202 0.74 16.00 -11.34
N LEU A 203 1.19 15.76 -12.57
CA LEU A 203 0.28 15.54 -13.69
C LEU A 203 -0.27 14.13 -13.57
N GLY A 204 -1.58 13.99 -13.47
CA GLY A 204 -2.21 12.67 -13.47
C GLY A 204 -2.01 11.97 -14.81
N SER A 205 -1.87 10.65 -14.79
CA SER A 205 -1.74 9.82 -15.99
C SER A 205 -2.93 8.86 -16.14
N ASN A 206 -3.64 8.99 -17.25
CA ASN A 206 -4.70 8.04 -17.61
C ASN A 206 -4.16 6.71 -18.19
N SER A 207 -2.87 6.63 -18.47
CA SER A 207 -2.19 5.42 -18.96
C SER A 207 -1.42 4.68 -17.85
N LEU A 208 -1.64 5.05 -16.59
CA LEU A 208 -0.99 4.40 -15.45
C LEU A 208 -1.31 2.91 -15.45
N SER A 209 -0.28 2.08 -15.32
CA SER A 209 -0.37 0.62 -15.27
C SER A 209 0.31 0.09 -14.00
N PRO A 210 -0.02 -1.13 -13.56
CA PRO A 210 0.66 -1.75 -12.44
C PRO A 210 2.14 -2.01 -12.78
N GLU A 211 2.98 -1.94 -11.77
CA GLU A 211 4.35 -2.39 -11.86
C GLU A 211 4.37 -3.93 -11.76
N MET A 212 5.06 -4.59 -12.69
CA MET A 212 5.14 -6.05 -12.74
C MET A 212 6.60 -6.49 -12.62
N THR A 213 6.87 -7.38 -11.68
CA THR A 213 8.18 -8.00 -11.47
C THR A 213 8.12 -9.48 -11.79
N THR A 214 9.16 -10.01 -12.44
CA THR A 214 9.32 -11.45 -12.72
C THR A 214 10.54 -11.96 -11.95
N GLU A 215 10.36 -13.06 -11.24
CA GLU A 215 11.41 -13.70 -10.43
C GLU A 215 11.58 -15.17 -10.81
N PHE A 216 12.82 -15.68 -10.64
CA PHE A 216 13.22 -17.06 -10.92
C PHE A 216 13.91 -17.67 -9.71
#